data_1582e1bbb0dcecafcefecaa1fb8b8851
#
_entry.id   1582e1bbb0dcecafcefecaa1fb8b8851
#
_cell.length_a   1.000
_cell.length_b   1.000
_cell.length_c   1.000
_cell.angle_alpha   90.00
_cell.angle_beta   90.00
_cell.angle_gamma   90.00
#
_symmetry.space_group_name_H-M   'P 1'
#
loop_
_entity.id
_entity.type
_entity.pdbx_description
1 polymer ?
#
loop_
_entity_poly.entity_id
_entity_poly.type
_entity_poly.pdbx_seq_one_letter_code
_entity_poly.pdbx_strand_id
1 'polypeptide(L)'
;MIRKTANKDLTSHNTFGMKVKCDKFIEYDSVADLIDIEFSTLPSPVKHIGGGSNLLFTGNFHGTVLHSAIKFIYELPSDDVLYQSDDEVLVSVGAGILFDDFCRWAAERRLWGAENLSLIPGETGAAAVQNIGAYGAEISDIIRQVYCYDTVEEEFVHFGVEEC
;
A
#
# COMPACT_ATOMS: atom_id res chain seq x y z
N MET A 1 15.93 -2.44 -2.81
CA MET A 1 16.92 -2.84 -1.76
C MET A 1 16.22 -3.05 -0.43
N ILE A 2 16.43 -4.20 0.21
CA ILE A 2 15.81 -4.51 1.52
C ILE A 2 16.59 -3.78 2.62
N ARG A 3 15.89 -3.00 3.44
CA ARG A 3 16.44 -2.35 4.65
C ARG A 3 15.91 -3.05 5.89
N LYS A 4 16.79 -3.63 6.70
CA LYS A 4 16.44 -4.34 7.94
C LYS A 4 16.98 -3.56 9.14
N THR A 5 16.11 -3.19 10.08
CA THR A 5 16.48 -2.41 11.28
C THR A 5 15.95 -3.09 12.53
N ALA A 6 16.82 -3.34 13.51
CA ALA A 6 16.41 -3.82 14.82
C ALA A 6 16.02 -2.64 15.73
N ASN A 7 15.08 -2.88 16.64
CA ASN A 7 14.60 -1.88 17.61
C ASN A 7 14.22 -0.53 16.96
N LYS A 8 13.56 -0.59 15.81
CA LYS A 8 13.15 0.59 15.04
C LYS A 8 12.14 1.41 15.82
N ASP A 9 12.41 2.70 15.93
CA ASP A 9 11.44 3.70 16.40
C ASP A 9 10.34 3.88 15.33
N LEU A 10 9.08 3.71 15.73
CA LEU A 10 7.90 3.82 14.88
C LEU A 10 7.15 5.15 15.07
N THR A 11 7.72 6.13 15.76
CA THR A 11 7.06 7.44 16.00
C THR A 11 6.65 8.11 14.69
N SER A 12 7.46 7.99 13.63
CA SER A 12 7.16 8.50 12.29
C SER A 12 6.26 7.57 11.45
N HIS A 13 5.92 6.40 11.96
CA HIS A 13 5.07 5.40 11.29
C HIS A 13 3.72 5.25 12.00
N ASN A 14 3.26 6.29 12.68
CA ASN A 14 1.91 6.43 13.20
C ASN A 14 1.56 7.91 13.38
N THR A 15 0.35 8.29 13.00
CA THR A 15 -0.11 9.68 13.01
C THR A 15 -0.35 10.22 14.42
N PHE A 16 -0.52 9.35 15.42
CA PHE A 16 -0.63 9.76 16.82
C PHE A 16 0.70 10.18 17.44
N GLY A 17 1.84 9.99 16.71
CA GLY A 17 3.17 10.31 17.23
C GLY A 17 3.56 9.51 18.47
N MET A 18 2.96 8.33 18.66
CA MET A 18 3.25 7.43 19.78
C MET A 18 4.71 6.98 19.73
N LYS A 19 5.43 7.20 20.84
CA LYS A 19 6.83 6.77 20.98
C LYS A 19 6.88 5.27 21.29
N VAL A 20 6.81 4.46 20.25
CA VAL A 20 6.86 3.00 20.31
C VAL A 20 7.93 2.45 19.37
N LYS A 21 8.38 1.23 19.64
CA LYS A 21 9.38 0.53 18.84
C LYS A 21 8.86 -0.84 18.40
N CYS A 22 9.41 -1.37 17.31
CA CYS A 22 9.27 -2.79 16.97
C CYS A 22 10.63 -3.49 17.11
N ASP A 23 10.60 -4.81 17.33
CA ASP A 23 11.82 -5.60 17.47
C ASP A 23 12.59 -5.66 16.14
N LYS A 24 11.87 -5.84 15.03
CA LYS A 24 12.43 -5.86 13.68
C LYS A 24 11.56 -5.05 12.72
N PHE A 25 12.20 -4.24 11.91
CA PHE A 25 11.56 -3.49 10.84
C PHE A 25 12.20 -3.85 9.50
N ILE A 26 11.38 -4.18 8.51
CA ILE A 26 11.85 -4.48 7.17
C ILE A 26 11.10 -3.57 6.20
N GLU A 27 11.87 -2.81 5.43
CA GLU A 27 11.37 -1.97 4.35
C GLU A 27 11.95 -2.49 3.03
N TYR A 28 11.11 -2.66 2.03
CA TYR A 28 11.47 -3.14 0.71
C TYR A 28 10.98 -2.16 -0.36
N ASP A 29 11.77 -1.92 -1.41
CA ASP A 29 11.48 -0.93 -2.43
C ASP A 29 11.23 -1.51 -3.84
N SER A 30 11.19 -2.84 -3.94
CA SER A 30 10.85 -3.55 -5.17
C SER A 30 10.12 -4.86 -4.90
N VAL A 31 9.44 -5.37 -5.92
CA VAL A 31 8.79 -6.69 -5.89
C VAL A 31 9.84 -7.80 -5.71
N ALA A 32 11.00 -7.67 -6.33
CA ALA A 32 12.10 -8.62 -6.16
C ALA A 32 12.57 -8.68 -4.70
N ASP A 33 12.69 -7.52 -4.04
CA ASP A 33 13.03 -7.48 -2.61
C ASP A 33 11.95 -8.16 -1.74
N LEU A 34 10.67 -8.03 -2.10
CA LEU A 34 9.57 -8.67 -1.37
C LEU A 34 9.70 -10.20 -1.44
N ILE A 35 9.98 -10.74 -2.62
CA ILE A 35 10.18 -12.19 -2.85
C ILE A 35 11.40 -12.71 -2.06
N ASP A 36 12.45 -11.90 -1.94
CA ASP A 36 13.67 -12.26 -1.21
C ASP A 36 13.51 -12.25 0.33
N ILE A 37 12.32 -11.95 0.85
CA ILE A 37 12.03 -12.00 2.28
C ILE A 37 11.64 -13.43 2.68
N GLU A 38 12.47 -14.10 3.47
CA GLU A 38 12.15 -15.39 4.07
C GLU A 38 11.16 -15.22 5.24
N PHE A 39 9.85 -15.17 4.92
CA PHE A 39 8.78 -14.86 5.89
C PHE A 39 8.75 -15.84 7.06
N SER A 40 9.02 -17.13 6.80
CA SER A 40 9.05 -18.20 7.82
C SER A 40 10.10 -18.00 8.91
N THR A 41 11.14 -17.20 8.64
CA THR A 41 12.24 -16.89 9.58
C THR A 41 12.03 -15.62 10.39
N LEU A 42 10.93 -14.88 10.12
CA LEU A 42 10.68 -13.61 10.78
C LEU A 42 10.16 -13.79 12.20
N PRO A 43 10.65 -13.00 13.19
CA PRO A 43 10.04 -12.94 14.51
C PRO A 43 8.55 -12.62 14.44
N SER A 44 7.73 -13.51 14.97
CA SER A 44 6.27 -13.32 15.08
C SER A 44 5.90 -12.48 16.31
N PRO A 45 4.77 -11.74 16.23
CA PRO A 45 3.88 -11.59 15.09
C PRO A 45 4.49 -10.74 13.97
N VAL A 46 4.08 -10.99 12.73
CA VAL A 46 4.46 -10.18 11.58
C VAL A 46 3.28 -9.26 11.21
N LYS A 47 3.53 -7.97 11.05
CA LYS A 47 2.52 -6.98 10.67
C LYS A 47 3.01 -6.15 9.50
N HIS A 48 2.27 -6.14 8.40
CA HIS A 48 2.49 -5.20 7.32
C HIS A 48 1.74 -3.89 7.62
N ILE A 49 2.40 -2.75 7.44
CA ILE A 49 1.82 -1.42 7.63
C ILE A 49 2.11 -0.53 6.42
N GLY A 50 1.24 0.42 6.16
CA GLY A 50 1.54 1.59 5.33
C GLY A 50 2.10 2.74 6.17
N GLY A 51 1.75 3.97 5.85
CA GLY A 51 2.17 5.16 6.60
C GLY A 51 1.69 5.24 8.06
N GLY A 52 0.90 4.27 8.52
CA GLY A 52 0.41 4.18 9.91
C GLY A 52 -0.67 5.19 10.27
N SER A 53 -1.41 5.69 9.30
CA SER A 53 -2.45 6.70 9.50
C SER A 53 -3.72 6.16 10.18
N ASN A 54 -3.94 4.84 10.10
CA ASN A 54 -5.09 4.17 10.73
C ASN A 54 -4.66 3.13 11.76
N LEU A 55 -3.55 3.37 12.46
CA LEU A 55 -3.01 2.48 13.47
C LEU A 55 -2.86 3.19 14.81
N LEU A 56 -3.31 2.54 15.88
CA LEU A 56 -3.04 2.94 17.24
C LEU A 56 -2.14 1.91 17.92
N PHE A 57 -0.89 2.28 18.18
CA PHE A 57 0.00 1.48 18.99
C PHE A 57 -0.25 1.74 20.47
N THR A 58 -0.60 0.70 21.22
CA THR A 58 -0.81 0.77 22.67
C THR A 58 0.47 0.48 23.47
N GLY A 59 1.56 0.12 22.79
CA GLY A 59 2.86 -0.19 23.37
C GLY A 59 3.85 -0.58 22.28
N ASN A 60 5.04 -1.01 22.67
CA ASN A 60 6.02 -1.55 21.74
C ASN A 60 5.46 -2.81 21.04
N PHE A 61 5.79 -2.93 19.76
CA PHE A 61 5.40 -4.11 18.97
C PHE A 61 6.51 -5.16 19.02
N HIS A 62 6.28 -6.22 19.77
CA HIS A 62 7.22 -7.33 19.89
C HIS A 62 7.05 -8.31 18.74
N GLY A 63 7.73 -8.02 17.64
CA GLY A 63 7.65 -8.77 16.40
C GLY A 63 8.26 -8.02 15.22
N THR A 64 7.88 -8.43 14.01
CA THR A 64 8.36 -7.84 12.76
C THR A 64 7.33 -6.92 12.13
N VAL A 65 7.71 -5.68 11.85
CA VAL A 65 6.92 -4.76 11.02
C VAL A 65 7.51 -4.75 9.61
N LEU A 66 6.64 -4.91 8.62
CA LEU A 66 6.95 -4.78 7.19
C LEU A 66 6.37 -3.48 6.65
N HIS A 67 7.10 -2.82 5.76
CA HIS A 67 6.67 -1.61 5.09
C HIS A 67 7.08 -1.65 3.61
N SER A 68 6.12 -1.34 2.72
CA SER A 68 6.40 -1.23 1.30
C SER A 68 6.86 0.18 0.95
N ALA A 69 8.04 0.30 0.37
CA ALA A 69 8.52 1.51 -0.24
C ALA A 69 8.52 1.43 -1.79
N ILE A 70 7.70 0.54 -2.36
CA ILE A 70 7.55 0.40 -3.81
C ILE A 70 6.84 1.64 -4.35
N LYS A 71 7.54 2.43 -5.19
CA LYS A 71 7.06 3.71 -5.69
C LYS A 71 7.17 3.78 -7.19
N PHE A 72 6.02 3.72 -7.84
CA PHE A 72 5.85 4.00 -9.26
C PHE A 72 4.41 4.44 -9.54
N ILE A 73 4.18 5.20 -10.59
CA ILE A 73 2.86 5.50 -11.16
C ILE A 73 3.05 5.53 -12.67
N TYR A 74 2.30 4.69 -13.40
CA TYR A 74 2.30 4.71 -14.86
C TYR A 74 0.95 4.25 -15.42
N GLU A 75 0.62 4.75 -16.60
CA GLU A 75 -0.55 4.33 -17.35
C GLU A 75 -0.30 2.97 -18.01
N LEU A 76 -1.27 2.08 -17.96
CA LEU A 76 -1.20 0.80 -18.69
C LEU A 76 -1.45 1.05 -20.19
N PRO A 77 -0.91 0.20 -21.08
CA PRO A 77 -1.22 0.25 -22.50
C PRO A 77 -2.72 0.16 -22.76
N SER A 78 -3.24 0.89 -23.74
CA SER A 78 -4.67 0.94 -24.06
C SER A 78 -5.25 -0.39 -24.58
N ASP A 79 -4.41 -1.35 -24.91
CA ASP A 79 -4.76 -2.71 -25.32
C ASP A 79 -4.66 -3.73 -24.16
N ASP A 80 -4.44 -3.27 -22.94
CA ASP A 80 -4.43 -4.14 -21.76
C ASP A 80 -5.80 -4.78 -21.55
N VAL A 81 -5.80 -6.07 -21.19
CA VAL A 81 -7.01 -6.87 -21.01
C VAL A 81 -7.91 -6.41 -19.85
N LEU A 82 -7.40 -5.56 -18.97
CA LEU A 82 -8.15 -5.01 -17.85
C LEU A 82 -9.07 -3.85 -18.22
N TYR A 83 -8.91 -3.24 -19.42
CA TYR A 83 -9.80 -2.20 -19.89
C TYR A 83 -11.23 -2.75 -20.12
N GLN A 84 -12.23 -2.00 -19.68
CA GLN A 84 -13.64 -2.32 -19.88
C GLN A 84 -14.35 -1.28 -20.76
N SER A 85 -13.75 -0.12 -20.94
CA SER A 85 -14.31 1.00 -21.68
C SER A 85 -13.20 1.85 -22.28
N ASP A 86 -13.46 2.47 -23.44
CA ASP A 86 -12.56 3.44 -24.10
C ASP A 86 -12.49 4.77 -23.34
N ASP A 87 -13.41 5.01 -22.40
CA ASP A 87 -13.45 6.23 -21.58
C ASP A 87 -12.63 6.10 -20.28
N GLU A 88 -11.97 4.97 -20.07
CA GLU A 88 -11.14 4.71 -18.90
C GLU A 88 -9.65 4.90 -19.19
N VAL A 89 -8.89 5.24 -18.16
CA VAL A 89 -7.43 5.17 -18.15
C VAL A 89 -7.01 4.30 -16.96
N LEU A 90 -6.37 3.17 -17.24
CA LEU A 90 -5.85 2.30 -16.20
C LEU A 90 -4.47 2.76 -15.77
N VAL A 91 -4.28 2.89 -14.46
CA VAL A 91 -3.04 3.35 -13.86
C VAL A 91 -2.54 2.31 -12.86
N SER A 92 -1.31 1.86 -13.04
CA SER A 92 -0.63 1.01 -12.07
C SER A 92 0.11 1.87 -11.06
N VAL A 93 -0.13 1.62 -9.76
CA VAL A 93 0.39 2.43 -8.67
C VAL A 93 1.06 1.53 -7.62
N GLY A 94 2.30 1.87 -7.26
CA GLY A 94 3.06 1.16 -6.24
C GLY A 94 2.47 1.37 -4.83
N ALA A 95 2.47 0.30 -4.02
CA ALA A 95 1.86 0.29 -2.70
C ALA A 95 2.39 1.34 -1.71
N GLY A 96 3.64 1.79 -1.88
CA GLY A 96 4.28 2.82 -1.03
C GLY A 96 4.14 4.25 -1.54
N ILE A 97 3.32 4.51 -2.56
CA ILE A 97 2.96 5.87 -2.98
C ILE A 97 1.97 6.46 -1.96
N LEU A 98 2.19 7.69 -1.52
CA LEU A 98 1.17 8.42 -0.77
C LEU A 98 -0.07 8.59 -1.66
N PHE A 99 -1.24 8.27 -1.12
CA PHE A 99 -2.46 8.27 -1.93
C PHE A 99 -2.79 9.67 -2.47
N ASP A 100 -2.51 10.73 -1.71
CA ASP A 100 -2.67 12.10 -2.16
C ASP A 100 -1.70 12.49 -3.30
N ASP A 101 -0.50 11.91 -3.35
CA ASP A 101 0.42 12.09 -4.48
C ASP A 101 -0.12 11.43 -5.76
N PHE A 102 -0.80 10.29 -5.63
CA PHE A 102 -1.52 9.68 -6.76
C PHE A 102 -2.70 10.57 -7.21
N CYS A 103 -3.52 11.09 -6.30
CA CYS A 103 -4.61 12.00 -6.65
C CYS A 103 -4.10 13.23 -7.39
N ARG A 104 -3.00 13.83 -6.94
CA ARG A 104 -2.36 14.97 -7.60
C ARG A 104 -1.86 14.59 -8.99
N TRP A 105 -1.17 13.46 -9.12
CA TRP A 105 -0.66 12.94 -10.39
C TRP A 105 -1.80 12.73 -11.41
N ALA A 106 -2.93 12.20 -10.99
CA ALA A 106 -4.13 12.00 -11.80
C ALA A 106 -4.74 13.35 -12.24
N ALA A 107 -4.92 14.28 -11.31
CA ALA A 107 -5.48 15.61 -11.60
C ALA A 107 -4.63 16.40 -12.59
N GLU A 108 -3.29 16.36 -12.49
CA GLU A 108 -2.37 17.00 -13.43
C GLU A 108 -2.52 16.46 -14.87
N ARG A 109 -2.99 15.23 -15.01
CA ARG A 109 -3.26 14.55 -16.29
C ARG A 109 -4.72 14.62 -16.71
N ARG A 110 -5.55 15.34 -15.96
CA ARG A 110 -7.01 15.49 -16.19
C ARG A 110 -7.74 14.14 -16.14
N LEU A 111 -7.24 13.20 -15.34
CA LEU A 111 -7.90 11.96 -15.04
C LEU A 111 -8.83 12.15 -13.84
N TRP A 112 -10.06 11.67 -13.95
CA TRP A 112 -11.14 11.83 -12.97
C TRP A 112 -11.35 10.55 -12.16
N GLY A 113 -11.93 10.69 -10.97
CA GLY A 113 -12.35 9.59 -10.11
C GLY A 113 -11.64 9.55 -8.76
N ALA A 114 -10.38 10.01 -8.66
CA ALA A 114 -9.62 10.00 -7.41
C ALA A 114 -9.71 11.30 -6.59
N GLU A 115 -10.27 12.37 -7.15
CA GLU A 115 -10.24 13.73 -6.57
C GLU A 115 -10.93 13.83 -5.22
N ASN A 116 -12.05 13.11 -5.01
CA ASN A 116 -12.79 13.12 -3.75
C ASN A 116 -12.05 12.40 -2.61
N LEU A 117 -11.06 11.59 -2.94
CA LEU A 117 -10.24 10.84 -1.98
C LEU A 117 -8.92 11.55 -1.64
N SER A 118 -8.68 12.74 -2.25
CA SER A 118 -7.50 13.56 -1.95
C SER A 118 -7.47 13.96 -0.47
N LEU A 119 -6.26 14.14 0.07
CA LEU A 119 -5.99 14.44 1.47
C LEU A 119 -6.38 13.34 2.49
N ILE A 120 -6.92 12.20 2.05
CA ILE A 120 -7.02 11.04 2.94
C ILE A 120 -5.58 10.56 3.23
N PRO A 121 -5.14 10.54 4.50
CA PRO A 121 -3.77 10.17 4.81
C PRO A 121 -3.57 8.67 4.64
N GLY A 122 -2.46 8.28 4.06
CA GLY A 122 -2.07 6.88 3.88
C GLY A 122 -1.35 6.62 2.58
N GLU A 123 -0.98 5.37 2.38
CA GLU A 123 -0.32 4.87 1.17
C GLU A 123 -1.29 4.04 0.34
N THR A 124 -1.04 3.96 -0.97
CA THR A 124 -1.94 3.32 -1.94
C THR A 124 -2.26 1.86 -1.58
N GLY A 125 -1.27 1.07 -1.15
CA GLY A 125 -1.53 -0.31 -0.73
C GLY A 125 -2.43 -0.40 0.50
N ALA A 126 -2.27 0.50 1.48
CA ALA A 126 -3.12 0.56 2.66
C ALA A 126 -4.52 1.10 2.34
N ALA A 127 -4.64 1.97 1.34
CA ALA A 127 -5.91 2.50 0.87
C ALA A 127 -6.86 1.40 0.39
N ALA A 128 -6.34 0.45 -0.40
CA ALA A 128 -7.11 -0.71 -0.87
C ALA A 128 -7.59 -1.59 0.30
N VAL A 129 -6.70 -1.90 1.26
CA VAL A 129 -7.02 -2.75 2.43
C VAL A 129 -8.15 -2.18 3.30
N GLN A 130 -8.28 -0.85 3.35
CA GLN A 130 -9.23 -0.16 4.22
C GLN A 130 -10.48 0.32 3.49
N ASN A 131 -10.54 0.12 2.18
CA ASN A 131 -11.56 0.73 1.32
C ASN A 131 -11.78 2.21 1.69
N ILE A 132 -10.69 3.01 1.60
CA ILE A 132 -10.78 4.43 1.99
C ILE A 132 -11.91 5.12 1.24
N GLY A 133 -12.64 6.00 1.94
CA GLY A 133 -13.75 6.71 1.35
C GLY A 133 -13.97 8.09 1.95
N ALA A 134 -14.45 9.01 1.15
CA ALA A 134 -14.86 10.35 1.55
C ALA A 134 -15.86 10.94 0.55
N TYR A 135 -16.77 11.77 1.06
CA TYR A 135 -17.73 12.51 0.24
C TYR A 135 -18.59 11.64 -0.68
N GLY A 136 -18.84 10.39 -0.27
CA GLY A 136 -19.65 9.45 -1.03
C GLY A 136 -18.92 8.71 -2.14
N ALA A 137 -17.59 8.86 -2.24
CA ALA A 137 -16.72 8.07 -3.09
C ALA A 137 -15.89 7.11 -2.23
N GLU A 138 -15.60 5.93 -2.75
CA GLU A 138 -14.74 4.92 -2.13
C GLU A 138 -13.66 4.50 -3.13
N ILE A 139 -12.54 3.99 -2.63
CA ILE A 139 -11.47 3.54 -3.52
C ILE A 139 -11.92 2.35 -4.38
N SER A 140 -12.85 1.53 -3.91
CA SER A 140 -13.47 0.45 -4.68
C SER A 140 -14.15 0.94 -5.96
N ASP A 141 -14.59 2.21 -6.02
CA ASP A 141 -15.19 2.80 -7.22
C ASP A 141 -14.17 2.97 -8.36
N ILE A 142 -12.88 3.04 -8.03
CA ILE A 142 -11.80 3.31 -9.00
C ILE A 142 -10.77 2.19 -9.09
N ILE A 143 -10.78 1.21 -8.18
CA ILE A 143 -9.90 0.04 -8.29
C ILE A 143 -10.43 -0.89 -9.40
N ARG A 144 -9.52 -1.37 -10.22
CA ARG A 144 -9.79 -2.47 -11.16
C ARG A 144 -9.31 -3.80 -10.60
N GLN A 145 -8.10 -3.81 -10.03
CA GLN A 145 -7.46 -5.01 -9.52
C GLN A 145 -6.39 -4.67 -8.49
N VAL A 146 -6.21 -5.53 -7.49
CA VAL A 146 -5.17 -5.43 -6.47
C VAL A 146 -4.22 -6.61 -6.61
N TYR A 147 -2.93 -6.33 -6.84
CA TYR A 147 -1.89 -7.35 -6.89
C TYR A 147 -1.26 -7.53 -5.51
N CYS A 148 -1.27 -8.74 -5.02
CA CYS A 148 -0.75 -9.11 -3.71
C CYS A 148 0.31 -10.22 -3.84
N TYR A 149 1.10 -10.38 -2.79
CA TYR A 149 1.96 -11.53 -2.60
C TYR A 149 1.47 -12.31 -1.38
N ASP A 150 1.05 -13.56 -1.60
CA ASP A 150 0.72 -14.47 -0.51
C ASP A 150 2.00 -14.92 0.16
N THR A 151 2.16 -14.57 1.45
CA THR A 151 3.37 -14.87 2.22
C THR A 151 3.40 -16.27 2.80
N VAL A 152 2.33 -17.04 2.65
CA VAL A 152 2.21 -18.42 3.09
C VAL A 152 2.51 -19.37 1.92
N GLU A 153 1.82 -19.16 0.80
CA GLU A 153 1.99 -19.98 -0.41
C GLU A 153 3.17 -19.49 -1.27
N GLU A 154 3.75 -18.33 -0.93
CA GLU A 154 4.89 -17.69 -1.64
C GLU A 154 4.61 -17.44 -3.12
N GLU A 155 3.40 -17.02 -3.45
CA GLU A 155 2.96 -16.75 -4.82
C GLU A 155 2.29 -15.39 -4.99
N PHE A 156 2.23 -14.92 -6.24
CA PHE A 156 1.48 -13.73 -6.60
C PHE A 156 0.01 -14.08 -6.79
N VAL A 157 -0.84 -13.32 -6.13
CA VAL A 157 -2.29 -13.38 -6.26
C VAL A 157 -2.81 -12.01 -6.65
N HIS A 158 -3.98 -11.97 -7.26
CA HIS A 158 -4.67 -10.72 -7.57
C HIS A 158 -6.14 -10.85 -7.22
N PHE A 159 -6.71 -9.75 -6.80
CA PHE A 159 -8.11 -9.63 -6.43
C PHE A 159 -8.78 -8.60 -7.33
N GLY A 160 -9.90 -8.95 -7.95
CA GLY A 160 -10.79 -7.99 -8.59
C GLY A 160 -11.56 -7.17 -7.54
N VAL A 161 -12.19 -6.08 -7.96
CA VAL A 161 -12.95 -5.21 -7.05
C VAL A 161 -14.05 -5.96 -6.27
N GLU A 162 -14.66 -6.98 -6.88
CA GLU A 162 -15.70 -7.80 -6.25
C GLU A 162 -15.19 -8.71 -5.12
N GLU A 163 -13.86 -8.83 -4.98
CA GLU A 163 -13.20 -9.69 -3.99
C GLU A 163 -12.50 -8.87 -2.88
N CYS A 164 -12.52 -7.53 -3.00
CA CYS A 164 -11.85 -6.60 -2.08
C CYS A 164 -12.71 -6.12 -0.89
#